data_178e09bdbe9ea3abddcaab664fb9feba
#
_entry.id   178e09bdbe9ea3abddcaab664fb9feba
#
_cell.length_a   1.000
_cell.length_b   1.000
_cell.length_c   1.000
_cell.angle_alpha   90.00
_cell.angle_beta   90.00
_cell.angle_gamma   90.00
#
_symmetry.space_group_name_H-M   'P 1'
#
loop_
_entity.id
_entity.type
_entity.pdbx_description
1 polymer ?
#
loop_
_entity_poly.entity_id
_entity_poly.type
_entity_poly.pdbx_seq_one_letter_code
_entity_poly.pdbx_strand_id
1 'polypeptide(L)'
;NNYLRDEECRHDETGESIKMTELIYLIASHEDCCIKSKLLSNIDAAKENFEQIIYDHIFKDISIEELAKLTNRSLTSFKKEFRRHFQMPPHKWYIRQRLMHSRLLLISTSKSVSEIGNECTFPNTSHFIKLFKKEYQMTPATYRHRHLSTPDSEPKPVMRQVQENEAIREAL
;
A
#
# COMPACT_ATOMS: atom_id res chain seq x y z
N ASN A 1 -38.71 -43.38 -30.47
CA ASN A 1 -38.71 -41.97 -30.84
C ASN A 1 -38.45 -41.13 -29.62
N ASN A 2 -37.19 -40.91 -29.40
CA ASN A 2 -36.66 -40.09 -28.31
C ASN A 2 -36.55 -38.66 -28.77
N TYR A 3 -37.19 -37.76 -28.03
CA TYR A 3 -36.80 -36.39 -27.93
C TYR A 3 -36.54 -36.11 -26.46
N LEU A 4 -35.29 -36.28 -26.07
CA LEU A 4 -34.72 -35.62 -24.91
C LEU A 4 -34.23 -34.25 -25.39
N ARG A 5 -34.93 -33.25 -24.97
CA ARG A 5 -34.62 -31.85 -25.20
C ARG A 5 -33.67 -31.45 -24.09
N ASP A 6 -32.44 -31.16 -24.45
CA ASP A 6 -31.48 -30.50 -23.58
C ASP A 6 -32.03 -29.09 -23.27
N GLU A 7 -32.60 -28.91 -22.10
CA GLU A 7 -32.80 -27.59 -21.53
C GLU A 7 -31.46 -27.13 -20.97
N GLU A 8 -30.73 -26.37 -21.77
CA GLU A 8 -29.64 -25.53 -21.29
C GLU A 8 -30.19 -24.66 -20.18
N CYS A 9 -29.78 -24.94 -18.92
CA CYS A 9 -29.89 -23.97 -17.84
C CYS A 9 -29.09 -22.72 -18.20
N ARG A 10 -29.73 -21.77 -18.85
CA ARG A 10 -29.25 -20.39 -18.88
C ARG A 10 -29.29 -19.91 -17.45
N HIS A 11 -28.13 -19.86 -16.80
CA HIS A 11 -27.99 -19.08 -15.58
C HIS A 11 -28.42 -17.65 -15.86
N ASP A 12 -29.51 -17.24 -15.28
CA ASP A 12 -30.04 -15.88 -15.38
C ASP A 12 -29.18 -14.99 -14.45
N GLU A 13 -28.03 -14.54 -14.96
CA GLU A 13 -27.11 -13.63 -14.26
C GLU A 13 -27.81 -12.35 -13.79
N THR A 14 -28.89 -11.94 -14.45
CA THR A 14 -29.69 -10.76 -14.06
C THR A 14 -30.53 -11.05 -12.81
N GLY A 15 -31.14 -12.22 -12.71
CA GLY A 15 -31.96 -12.60 -11.56
C GLY A 15 -31.14 -12.79 -10.29
N GLU A 16 -29.93 -13.36 -10.38
CA GLU A 16 -29.01 -13.51 -9.25
C GLU A 16 -28.45 -12.15 -8.79
N SER A 17 -28.14 -11.25 -9.72
CA SER A 17 -27.67 -9.90 -9.40
C SER A 17 -28.72 -9.07 -8.66
N ILE A 18 -29.99 -9.18 -9.06
CA ILE A 18 -31.10 -8.49 -8.39
C ILE A 18 -31.30 -9.05 -6.97
N LYS A 19 -31.29 -10.35 -6.77
CA LYS A 19 -31.41 -10.98 -5.46
C LYS A 19 -30.26 -10.60 -4.52
N MET A 20 -29.03 -10.54 -5.02
CA MET A 20 -27.88 -10.08 -4.25
C MET A 20 -27.99 -8.62 -3.84
N THR A 21 -28.45 -7.76 -4.73
CA THR A 21 -28.67 -6.34 -4.45
C THR A 21 -29.76 -6.14 -3.39
N GLU A 22 -30.84 -6.87 -3.48
CA GLU A 22 -31.95 -6.86 -2.52
C GLU A 22 -31.50 -7.37 -1.13
N LEU A 23 -30.70 -8.45 -1.10
CA LEU A 23 -30.12 -8.97 0.12
C LEU A 23 -29.17 -7.96 0.79
N ILE A 24 -28.31 -7.32 0.01
CA ILE A 24 -27.41 -6.28 0.49
C ILE A 24 -28.22 -5.09 1.05
N TYR A 25 -29.30 -4.68 0.37
CA TYR A 25 -30.18 -3.61 0.84
C TYR A 25 -30.86 -3.97 2.17
N LEU A 26 -31.37 -5.20 2.31
CA LEU A 26 -31.99 -5.67 3.55
C LEU A 26 -30.98 -5.72 4.72
N ILE A 27 -29.74 -6.16 4.48
CA ILE A 27 -28.68 -6.16 5.49
C ILE A 27 -28.29 -4.72 5.87
N ALA A 28 -28.22 -3.81 4.91
CA ALA A 28 -27.84 -2.42 5.14
C ALA A 28 -28.90 -1.60 5.88
N SER A 29 -30.19 -1.90 5.67
CA SER A 29 -31.32 -1.16 6.26
C SER A 29 -31.64 -1.54 7.72
N HIS A 30 -31.11 -2.65 8.22
CA HIS A 30 -31.26 -3.03 9.63
C HIS A 30 -30.10 -2.50 10.47
N GLU A 31 -30.35 -1.56 11.38
CA GLU A 31 -29.31 -0.93 12.21
C GLU A 31 -28.65 -1.89 13.21
N ASP A 32 -29.38 -2.89 13.72
CA ASP A 32 -28.90 -3.87 14.72
C ASP A 32 -28.60 -5.27 14.14
N CYS A 33 -28.29 -5.38 12.86
CA CYS A 33 -28.04 -6.68 12.26
C CYS A 33 -26.63 -7.19 12.61
N CYS A 34 -26.55 -8.30 13.35
CA CYS A 34 -25.28 -8.98 13.68
C CYS A 34 -24.48 -9.40 12.42
N ILE A 35 -25.13 -9.56 11.27
CA ILE A 35 -24.50 -9.84 9.98
C ILE A 35 -23.77 -8.61 9.48
N LYS A 36 -24.35 -7.39 9.65
CA LYS A 36 -23.72 -6.12 9.28
C LYS A 36 -22.43 -5.90 10.07
N SER A 37 -22.47 -6.08 11.40
CA SER A 37 -21.28 -5.93 12.24
C SER A 37 -20.18 -6.94 11.89
N LYS A 38 -20.54 -8.21 11.63
CA LYS A 38 -19.59 -9.23 11.17
C LYS A 38 -19.01 -8.95 9.78
N LEU A 39 -19.82 -8.45 8.84
CA LEU A 39 -19.31 -8.05 7.52
C LEU A 39 -18.34 -6.88 7.63
N LEU A 40 -18.66 -5.87 8.43
CA LEU A 40 -17.78 -4.72 8.66
C LEU A 40 -16.48 -5.16 9.32
N SER A 41 -16.52 -5.97 10.39
CA SER A 41 -15.31 -6.50 11.04
C SER A 41 -14.44 -7.34 10.09
N ASN A 42 -15.03 -8.13 9.22
CA ASN A 42 -14.29 -8.89 8.21
C ASN A 42 -13.65 -7.99 7.14
N ILE A 43 -14.30 -6.89 6.76
CA ILE A 43 -13.75 -5.89 5.83
C ILE A 43 -12.56 -5.18 6.47
N ASP A 44 -12.67 -4.78 7.73
CA ASP A 44 -11.58 -4.14 8.46
C ASP A 44 -10.39 -5.08 8.66
N ALA A 45 -10.64 -6.33 9.06
CA ALA A 45 -9.58 -7.35 9.17
C ALA A 45 -8.90 -7.64 7.82
N ALA A 46 -9.64 -7.65 6.72
CA ALA A 46 -9.08 -7.83 5.39
C ALA A 46 -8.26 -6.61 4.93
N LYS A 47 -8.65 -5.42 5.35
CA LYS A 47 -7.91 -4.17 5.11
C LYS A 47 -6.60 -4.15 5.89
N GLU A 48 -6.64 -4.45 7.18
CA GLU A 48 -5.45 -4.55 8.04
C GLU A 48 -4.46 -5.59 7.50
N ASN A 49 -4.95 -6.75 7.08
CA ASN A 49 -4.11 -7.78 6.47
C ASN A 49 -3.46 -7.31 5.16
N PHE A 50 -4.18 -6.56 4.30
CA PHE A 50 -3.61 -6.01 3.08
C PHE A 50 -2.46 -5.02 3.37
N GLU A 51 -2.68 -4.07 4.26
CA GLU A 51 -1.67 -3.08 4.62
C GLU A 51 -0.47 -3.74 5.31
N GLN A 52 -0.71 -4.67 6.23
CA GLN A 52 0.35 -5.40 6.93
C GLN A 52 1.27 -6.16 5.96
N ILE A 53 0.69 -6.90 5.00
CA ILE A 53 1.47 -7.58 3.95
C ILE A 53 2.35 -6.59 3.18
N ILE A 54 1.83 -5.40 2.87
CA ILE A 54 2.59 -4.38 2.14
C ILE A 54 3.77 -3.86 2.99
N TYR A 55 3.53 -3.53 4.27
CA TYR A 55 4.57 -3.05 5.18
C TYR A 55 5.67 -4.09 5.44
N ASP A 56 5.32 -5.35 5.61
CA ASP A 56 6.26 -6.46 5.84
C ASP A 56 7.21 -6.72 4.66
N HIS A 57 6.90 -6.16 3.49
CA HIS A 57 7.64 -6.40 2.26
C HIS A 57 8.33 -5.16 1.67
N ILE A 58 8.37 -4.03 2.40
CA ILE A 58 9.00 -2.78 1.89
C ILE A 58 10.46 -2.98 1.51
N PHE A 59 11.21 -3.71 2.34
CA PHE A 59 12.66 -3.93 2.18
C PHE A 59 13.00 -5.31 1.62
N LYS A 60 12.02 -6.03 1.08
CA LYS A 60 12.24 -7.28 0.38
C LYS A 60 12.34 -7.03 -1.12
N ASP A 61 13.16 -7.84 -1.79
CA ASP A 61 13.24 -7.84 -3.26
C ASP A 61 12.10 -8.69 -3.80
N ILE A 62 10.92 -8.09 -3.84
CA ILE A 62 9.67 -8.73 -4.29
C ILE A 62 9.01 -7.89 -5.38
N SER A 63 8.52 -8.53 -6.41
CA SER A 63 7.82 -7.88 -7.50
C SER A 63 6.39 -7.49 -7.12
N ILE A 64 5.82 -6.52 -7.84
CA ILE A 64 4.42 -6.11 -7.64
C ILE A 64 3.44 -7.26 -7.97
N GLU A 65 3.82 -8.13 -8.91
CA GLU A 65 3.07 -9.32 -9.29
C GLU A 65 3.02 -10.35 -8.14
N GLU A 66 4.14 -10.54 -7.46
CA GLU A 66 4.20 -11.43 -6.28
C GLU A 66 3.41 -10.86 -5.10
N LEU A 67 3.47 -9.55 -4.86
CA LEU A 67 2.64 -8.88 -3.86
C LEU A 67 1.14 -9.03 -4.15
N ALA A 68 0.75 -8.94 -5.41
CA ALA A 68 -0.64 -9.20 -5.81
C ALA A 68 -1.06 -10.63 -5.46
N LYS A 69 -0.19 -11.62 -5.71
CA LYS A 69 -0.46 -13.02 -5.33
C LYS A 69 -0.54 -13.21 -3.81
N LEU A 70 0.39 -12.63 -3.04
CA LEU A 70 0.37 -12.69 -1.57
C LEU A 70 -0.90 -12.10 -0.96
N THR A 71 -1.48 -11.11 -1.62
CA THR A 71 -2.74 -10.50 -1.19
C THR A 71 -3.97 -11.16 -1.81
N ASN A 72 -3.83 -12.31 -2.50
CA ASN A 72 -4.89 -13.03 -3.21
C ASN A 72 -5.66 -12.16 -4.22
N ARG A 73 -4.95 -11.31 -4.97
CA ARG A 73 -5.53 -10.38 -5.93
C ARG A 73 -4.90 -10.53 -7.31
N SER A 74 -5.67 -10.24 -8.36
CA SER A 74 -5.10 -9.99 -9.68
C SER A 74 -4.26 -8.69 -9.66
N LEU A 75 -3.28 -8.56 -10.53
CA LEU A 75 -2.42 -7.38 -10.61
C LEU A 75 -3.22 -6.07 -10.77
N THR A 76 -4.29 -6.11 -11.57
CA THR A 76 -5.17 -4.96 -11.79
C THR A 76 -5.94 -4.58 -10.52
N SER A 77 -6.53 -5.57 -9.84
CA SER A 77 -7.25 -5.40 -8.58
C SER A 77 -6.30 -4.89 -7.49
N PHE A 78 -5.10 -5.48 -7.38
CA PHE A 78 -4.06 -5.05 -6.46
C PHE A 78 -3.69 -3.57 -6.65
N LYS A 79 -3.38 -3.14 -7.88
CA LYS A 79 -3.02 -1.74 -8.18
C LYS A 79 -4.16 -0.76 -7.86
N LYS A 80 -5.41 -1.15 -8.10
CA LYS A 80 -6.60 -0.36 -7.77
C LYS A 80 -6.76 -0.21 -6.25
N GLU A 81 -6.68 -1.32 -5.52
CA GLU A 81 -6.78 -1.37 -4.06
C GLU A 81 -5.62 -0.60 -3.41
N PHE A 82 -4.40 -0.85 -3.85
CA PHE A 82 -3.21 -0.15 -3.37
C PHE A 82 -3.35 1.37 -3.50
N ARG A 83 -3.84 1.84 -4.65
CA ARG A 83 -4.05 3.28 -4.86
C ARG A 83 -5.15 3.84 -3.96
N ARG A 84 -6.15 3.03 -3.61
CA ARG A 84 -7.21 3.43 -2.68
C ARG A 84 -6.67 3.61 -1.26
N HIS A 85 -5.78 2.71 -0.79
CA HIS A 85 -5.19 2.77 0.55
C HIS A 85 -4.08 3.83 0.67
N PHE A 86 -3.15 3.84 -0.27
CA PHE A 86 -1.92 4.64 -0.18
C PHE A 86 -1.94 5.91 -1.05
N GLN A 87 -3.04 6.22 -1.75
CA GLN A 87 -3.25 7.38 -2.61
C GLN A 87 -2.17 7.57 -3.71
N MET A 88 -1.39 6.54 -4.00
CA MET A 88 -0.36 6.55 -5.04
C MET A 88 -0.09 5.15 -5.62
N PRO A 89 0.54 5.06 -6.81
CA PRO A 89 0.90 3.77 -7.39
C PRO A 89 1.92 3.01 -6.55
N PRO A 90 1.88 1.66 -6.49
CA PRO A 90 2.77 0.82 -5.68
C PRO A 90 4.25 1.16 -5.84
N HIS A 91 4.76 1.13 -7.06
CA HIS A 91 6.18 1.39 -7.34
C HIS A 91 6.66 2.74 -6.78
N LYS A 92 5.85 3.80 -6.94
CA LYS A 92 6.20 5.14 -6.44
C LYS A 92 6.21 5.16 -4.90
N TRP A 93 5.26 4.48 -4.28
CA TRP A 93 5.16 4.38 -2.83
C TRP A 93 6.35 3.62 -2.23
N TYR A 94 6.72 2.45 -2.78
CA TYR A 94 7.87 1.68 -2.33
C TYR A 94 9.18 2.47 -2.42
N ILE A 95 9.43 3.15 -3.54
CA ILE A 95 10.60 4.02 -3.69
C ILE A 95 10.61 5.10 -2.60
N ARG A 96 9.47 5.74 -2.34
CA ARG A 96 9.37 6.78 -1.32
C ARG A 96 9.66 6.24 0.08
N GLN A 97 9.13 5.09 0.45
CA GLN A 97 9.41 4.44 1.75
C GLN A 97 10.90 4.10 1.91
N ARG A 98 11.50 3.52 0.89
CA ARG A 98 12.94 3.20 0.86
C ARG A 98 13.81 4.46 0.97
N LEU A 99 13.44 5.54 0.33
CA LEU A 99 14.14 6.83 0.45
C LEU A 99 13.98 7.45 1.86
N MET A 100 12.80 7.36 2.46
CA MET A 100 12.58 7.81 3.84
C MET A 100 13.45 7.03 4.82
N HIS A 101 13.53 5.72 4.69
CA HIS A 101 14.40 4.89 5.52
C HIS A 101 15.87 5.20 5.30
N SER A 102 16.32 5.36 4.04
CA SER A 102 17.69 5.73 3.73
C SER A 102 18.10 7.08 4.34
N ARG A 103 17.17 8.03 4.41
CA ARG A 103 17.39 9.31 5.08
C ARG A 103 17.70 9.13 6.57
N LEU A 104 16.96 8.26 7.26
CA LEU A 104 17.22 7.95 8.67
C LEU A 104 18.60 7.29 8.83
N LEU A 105 18.93 6.31 8.01
CA LEU A 105 20.24 5.63 8.07
C LEU A 105 21.41 6.59 7.80
N LEU A 106 21.24 7.58 6.94
CA LEU A 106 22.28 8.58 6.65
C LEU A 106 22.68 9.41 7.88
N ILE A 107 21.76 9.72 8.77
CA ILE A 107 22.01 10.53 9.97
C ILE A 107 22.26 9.68 11.22
N SER A 108 21.77 8.46 11.29
CA SER A 108 21.87 7.58 12.46
C SER A 108 23.03 6.59 12.42
N THR A 109 23.69 6.43 11.25
CA THR A 109 24.76 5.45 11.08
C THR A 109 25.98 6.00 10.33
N SER A 110 27.13 5.36 10.52
CA SER A 110 28.35 5.64 9.76
C SER A 110 28.47 4.88 8.43
N LYS A 111 27.43 4.11 8.04
CA LYS A 111 27.42 3.32 6.79
C LYS A 111 27.69 4.20 5.57
N SER A 112 28.40 3.69 4.59
CA SER A 112 28.62 4.37 3.32
C SER A 112 27.31 4.58 2.55
N VAL A 113 27.28 5.53 1.63
CA VAL A 113 26.12 5.77 0.75
C VAL A 113 25.77 4.52 -0.05
N SER A 114 26.79 3.73 -0.46
CA SER A 114 26.57 2.48 -1.19
C SER A 114 25.92 1.40 -0.34
N GLU A 115 26.40 1.22 0.89
CA GLU A 115 25.81 0.25 1.84
C GLU A 115 24.36 0.59 2.16
N ILE A 116 24.05 1.86 2.39
CA ILE A 116 22.67 2.32 2.62
C ILE A 116 21.79 2.08 1.40
N GLY A 117 22.29 2.36 0.19
CA GLY A 117 21.56 2.08 -1.06
C GLY A 117 21.20 0.59 -1.18
N ASN A 118 22.15 -0.30 -0.89
CA ASN A 118 21.96 -1.76 -0.91
C ASN A 118 20.96 -2.21 0.16
N GLU A 119 21.11 -1.74 1.40
CA GLU A 119 20.20 -2.06 2.51
C GLU A 119 18.75 -1.62 2.24
N CYS A 120 18.59 -0.48 1.57
CA CYS A 120 17.29 -0.01 1.12
C CYS A 120 16.82 -0.65 -0.20
N THR A 121 17.47 -1.73 -0.64
CA THR A 121 17.09 -2.51 -1.83
C THR A 121 17.01 -1.70 -3.13
N PHE A 122 17.91 -0.72 -3.31
CA PHE A 122 18.08 -0.06 -4.60
C PHE A 122 18.99 -0.90 -5.52
N PRO A 123 18.67 -1.03 -6.81
CA PRO A 123 19.39 -1.91 -7.73
C PRO A 123 20.87 -1.50 -7.93
N ASN A 124 21.19 -0.23 -7.74
CA ASN A 124 22.55 0.29 -7.74
C ASN A 124 22.63 1.66 -7.06
N THR A 125 23.83 2.01 -6.59
CA THR A 125 24.11 3.26 -5.90
C THR A 125 23.81 4.51 -6.74
N SER A 126 24.07 4.49 -8.04
CA SER A 126 23.81 5.63 -8.94
C SER A 126 22.31 5.92 -9.06
N HIS A 127 21.49 4.88 -9.16
CA HIS A 127 20.04 5.00 -9.18
C HIS A 127 19.52 5.54 -7.85
N PHE A 128 20.01 5.04 -6.74
CA PHE A 128 19.70 5.57 -5.40
C PHE A 128 20.02 7.06 -5.29
N ILE A 129 21.25 7.48 -5.63
CA ILE A 129 21.67 8.89 -5.56
C ILE A 129 20.75 9.79 -6.41
N LYS A 130 20.41 9.36 -7.63
CA LYS A 130 19.52 10.08 -8.54
C LYS A 130 18.13 10.27 -7.96
N LEU A 131 17.54 9.22 -7.41
CA LEU A 131 16.21 9.27 -6.81
C LEU A 131 16.20 10.11 -5.53
N PHE A 132 17.20 9.93 -4.68
CA PHE A 132 17.36 10.70 -3.45
C PHE A 132 17.52 12.20 -3.74
N LYS A 133 18.37 12.56 -4.71
CA LYS A 133 18.52 13.97 -5.14
C LYS A 133 17.22 14.55 -5.69
N LYS A 134 16.45 13.75 -6.43
CA LYS A 134 15.15 14.18 -6.95
C LYS A 134 14.14 14.44 -5.83
N GLU A 135 14.10 13.61 -4.79
CA GLU A 135 13.14 13.71 -3.68
C GLU A 135 13.54 14.82 -2.69
N TYR A 136 14.82 14.89 -2.29
CA TYR A 136 15.31 15.80 -1.25
C TYR A 136 16.11 16.99 -1.75
N GLN A 137 16.22 17.19 -3.07
CA GLN A 137 16.93 18.29 -3.73
C GLN A 137 18.44 18.37 -3.40
N MET A 138 19.00 17.32 -2.80
CA MET A 138 20.43 17.19 -2.47
C MET A 138 20.89 15.75 -2.49
N THR A 139 22.20 15.54 -2.67
CA THR A 139 22.76 14.18 -2.67
C THR A 139 22.75 13.57 -1.27
N PRO A 140 22.77 12.23 -1.13
CA PRO A 140 22.87 11.56 0.17
C PRO A 140 24.08 12.01 1.00
N ALA A 141 25.23 12.19 0.38
CA ALA A 141 26.45 12.67 1.06
C ALA A 141 26.27 14.09 1.57
N THR A 142 25.74 15.00 0.75
CA THR A 142 25.45 16.38 1.16
C THR A 142 24.42 16.43 2.28
N TYR A 143 23.39 15.55 2.20
CA TYR A 143 22.37 15.43 3.23
C TYR A 143 22.99 15.04 4.58
N ARG A 144 23.83 14.00 4.59
CA ARG A 144 24.57 13.55 5.78
C ARG A 144 25.41 14.69 6.37
N HIS A 145 26.26 15.29 5.55
CA HIS A 145 27.13 16.37 6.01
C HIS A 145 26.36 17.51 6.66
N ARG A 146 25.28 17.95 6.05
CA ARG A 146 24.45 19.04 6.55
C ARG A 146 23.83 18.73 7.92
N HIS A 147 23.36 17.51 8.13
CA HIS A 147 22.70 17.11 9.38
C HIS A 147 23.65 16.68 10.49
N LEU A 148 24.90 16.32 10.18
CA LEU A 148 25.92 16.06 11.19
C LEU A 148 26.67 17.32 11.60
N SER A 149 26.69 18.37 10.77
CA SER A 149 27.41 19.63 11.00
C SER A 149 26.58 20.70 11.71
N THR A 150 25.27 20.50 11.89
CA THR A 150 24.37 21.43 12.59
C THR A 150 23.53 20.69 13.62
N PRO A 151 23.86 20.81 14.95
CA PRO A 151 23.07 20.14 15.99
C PRO A 151 21.63 20.67 16.15
N ASP A 152 21.27 21.79 15.54
CA ASP A 152 20.03 22.54 15.83
C ASP A 152 19.13 22.89 14.63
N SER A 153 19.22 22.18 13.53
CA SER A 153 18.23 22.37 12.48
C SER A 153 17.46 21.07 12.23
N GLU A 154 16.38 20.86 12.99
CA GLU A 154 15.36 19.91 12.58
C GLU A 154 14.92 20.21 11.15
N PRO A 155 15.08 19.28 10.21
CA PRO A 155 14.46 19.45 8.91
C PRO A 155 12.96 19.41 9.15
N LYS A 156 12.27 20.52 8.91
CA LYS A 156 10.81 20.50 8.83
C LYS A 156 10.45 19.37 7.88
N PRO A 157 9.78 18.30 8.36
CA PRO A 157 9.34 17.23 7.48
C PRO A 157 8.39 17.87 6.48
N VAL A 158 8.56 17.55 5.21
CA VAL A 158 7.52 17.71 4.19
C VAL A 158 6.49 16.60 4.48
N MET A 159 5.97 16.60 5.70
CA MET A 159 5.00 15.67 6.25
C MET A 159 3.60 16.28 6.17
N ARG A 160 3.14 16.64 4.97
CA ARG A 160 1.74 17.08 4.84
C ARG A 160 0.74 15.95 4.67
N GLN A 161 1.19 14.71 4.44
CA GLN A 161 0.27 13.61 4.13
C GLN A 161 0.27 12.43 5.10
N VAL A 162 1.25 12.32 6.02
CA VAL A 162 1.22 11.25 7.03
C VAL A 162 0.42 11.71 8.25
N GLN A 163 0.53 12.97 8.64
CA GLN A 163 -0.27 13.54 9.75
C GLN A 163 -1.75 13.69 9.40
N GLU A 164 -2.12 13.94 8.12
CA GLU A 164 -3.52 13.92 7.69
C GLU A 164 -4.14 12.51 7.79
N ASN A 165 -3.36 11.45 7.56
CA ASN A 165 -3.84 10.08 7.70
C ASN A 165 -3.94 9.61 9.16
N GLU A 166 -3.10 10.12 10.07
CA GLU A 166 -3.22 9.84 11.51
C GLU A 166 -4.35 10.66 12.15
N ALA A 167 -4.51 11.92 11.78
CA ALA A 167 -5.61 12.75 12.26
C ALA A 167 -7.00 12.26 11.79
N ILE A 168 -7.08 11.64 10.61
CA ILE A 168 -8.31 10.99 10.12
C ILE A 168 -8.58 9.67 10.87
N ARG A 169 -7.53 9.00 11.37
CA ARG A 169 -7.66 7.77 12.17
C ARG A 169 -8.14 8.04 13.62
N GLU A 170 -7.82 9.20 14.17
CA GLU A 170 -8.26 9.60 15.52
C GLU A 170 -9.65 10.28 15.54
N ALA A 171 -10.18 10.66 14.38
CA ALA A 171 -11.48 11.33 14.23
C ALA A 171 -12.63 10.42 13.75
N LEU A 172 -12.39 9.10 13.56
CA LEU A 172 -13.38 8.07 13.23
C LEU A 172 -13.46 7.00 14.29
#